data_2ef77ba07eebe3d45345673c5023e39e
#
_entry.id   2ef77ba07eebe3d45345673c5023e39e
#
_cell.length_a   1.000
_cell.length_b   1.000
_cell.length_c   1.000
_cell.angle_alpha   90.00
_cell.angle_beta   90.00
_cell.angle_gamma   90.00
#
_symmetry.space_group_name_H-M   'P 1'
#
loop_
_entity.id
_entity.type
_entity.pdbx_description
1 polymer ?
#
loop_
_entity_poly.entity_id
_entity_poly.type
_entity_poly.pdbx_seq_one_letter_code
_entity_poly.pdbx_strand_id
1 'polypeptide(L)'
;AKNEAYQQGKKDGFSESQASFEKQVLDVLSMIRNSFNLLFDEEERRGRTFEKESVQLAFTIFSRAFPALNEKYGMEEVRDVLQKVLETVREQPEIIIEVPAAYVTPIQNHIDALLRQDGGPRCIVRGSSALPAGQCRMAWLNGTAVRNGAQLAEQIRGQIEQVLADKAILADNELGDIPHLATQNGDGSHE
;
A
#
# COMPACT_ATOMS: atom_id res chain seq x y z
N ALA A 1 -19.60 -7.04 -78.16
CA ALA A 1 -18.21 -7.43 -77.73
C ALA A 1 -17.35 -6.27 -77.18
N LYS A 2 -17.07 -5.14 -77.93
CA LYS A 2 -16.16 -4.10 -77.50
C LYS A 2 -16.75 -3.24 -76.34
N ASN A 3 -18.04 -2.97 -76.38
CA ASN A 3 -18.74 -2.19 -75.35
C ASN A 3 -18.93 -2.97 -74.05
N GLU A 4 -19.16 -4.24 -74.14
CA GLU A 4 -19.31 -5.17 -73.02
C GLU A 4 -17.97 -5.31 -72.25
N ALA A 5 -16.87 -5.51 -72.98
CA ALA A 5 -15.54 -5.57 -72.39
C ALA A 5 -15.15 -4.24 -71.66
N TYR A 6 -15.56 -3.11 -72.28
CA TYR A 6 -15.33 -1.80 -71.61
C TYR A 6 -16.17 -1.64 -70.36
N GLN A 7 -17.44 -2.00 -70.32
CA GLN A 7 -18.31 -1.95 -69.15
C GLN A 7 -17.81 -2.92 -68.06
N GLN A 8 -17.39 -4.11 -68.45
CA GLN A 8 -16.81 -5.07 -67.48
C GLN A 8 -15.52 -4.55 -66.86
N GLY A 9 -14.59 -4.05 -67.66
CA GLY A 9 -13.34 -3.48 -67.13
C GLY A 9 -13.55 -2.28 -66.18
N LYS A 10 -14.57 -1.44 -66.46
CA LYS A 10 -14.96 -0.34 -65.58
C LYS A 10 -15.52 -0.83 -64.24
N LYS A 11 -16.36 -1.89 -64.29
CA LYS A 11 -16.93 -2.51 -63.10
C LYS A 11 -15.87 -3.19 -62.24
N ASP A 12 -14.96 -3.92 -62.89
CA ASP A 12 -13.87 -4.61 -62.19
C ASP A 12 -12.90 -3.62 -61.56
N GLY A 13 -12.51 -2.56 -62.30
CA GLY A 13 -11.63 -1.48 -61.74
C GLY A 13 -12.27 -0.69 -60.60
N PHE A 14 -13.60 -0.47 -60.64
CA PHE A 14 -14.30 0.15 -59.53
C PHE A 14 -14.32 -0.76 -58.28
N SER A 15 -14.63 -2.06 -58.48
CA SER A 15 -14.63 -3.07 -57.41
C SER A 15 -13.25 -3.21 -56.76
N GLU A 16 -12.20 -3.26 -57.59
CA GLU A 16 -10.79 -3.33 -57.11
C GLU A 16 -10.39 -2.08 -56.33
N SER A 17 -10.77 -0.90 -56.84
CA SER A 17 -10.51 0.38 -56.17
C SER A 17 -11.21 0.45 -54.78
N GLN A 18 -12.48 0.00 -54.73
CA GLN A 18 -13.24 -0.03 -53.50
C GLN A 18 -12.63 -1.01 -52.49
N ALA A 19 -12.28 -2.21 -52.93
CA ALA A 19 -11.61 -3.19 -52.05
C ALA A 19 -10.27 -2.70 -51.52
N SER A 20 -9.49 -2.00 -52.35
CA SER A 20 -8.24 -1.38 -51.95
C SER A 20 -8.45 -0.26 -50.89
N PHE A 21 -9.46 0.58 -51.10
CA PHE A 21 -9.81 1.63 -50.15
C PHE A 21 -10.29 1.04 -48.82
N GLU A 22 -11.16 0.06 -48.82
CA GLU A 22 -11.62 -0.62 -47.61
C GLU A 22 -10.47 -1.23 -46.82
N LYS A 23 -9.52 -1.88 -47.53
CA LYS A 23 -8.32 -2.41 -46.88
C LYS A 23 -7.48 -1.32 -46.25
N GLN A 24 -7.23 -0.19 -46.92
CA GLN A 24 -6.49 0.94 -46.34
C GLN A 24 -7.17 1.50 -45.10
N VAL A 25 -8.51 1.61 -45.11
CA VAL A 25 -9.26 2.07 -43.94
C VAL A 25 -9.10 1.09 -42.77
N LEU A 26 -9.19 -0.22 -43.01
CA LEU A 26 -8.99 -1.24 -41.98
C LEU A 26 -7.57 -1.20 -41.42
N ASP A 27 -6.56 -1.01 -42.27
CA ASP A 27 -5.17 -0.89 -41.84
C ASP A 27 -4.97 0.32 -40.92
N VAL A 28 -5.52 1.49 -41.31
CA VAL A 28 -5.46 2.70 -40.48
C VAL A 28 -6.19 2.51 -39.14
N LEU A 29 -7.39 1.91 -39.16
CA LEU A 29 -8.13 1.63 -37.92
C LEU A 29 -7.37 0.68 -36.99
N SER A 30 -6.70 -0.32 -37.55
CA SER A 30 -5.87 -1.24 -36.77
C SER A 30 -4.65 -0.54 -36.14
N MET A 31 -4.01 0.37 -36.87
CA MET A 31 -2.91 1.20 -36.35
C MET A 31 -3.40 2.12 -35.22
N ILE A 32 -4.55 2.75 -35.38
CA ILE A 32 -5.16 3.61 -34.36
C ILE A 32 -5.46 2.78 -33.11
N ARG A 33 -6.10 1.62 -33.25
CA ARG A 33 -6.39 0.72 -32.11
C ARG A 33 -5.11 0.35 -31.35
N ASN A 34 -4.06 -0.05 -32.08
CA ASN A 34 -2.79 -0.42 -31.46
C ASN A 34 -2.14 0.77 -30.72
N SER A 35 -2.21 1.96 -31.31
CA SER A 35 -1.70 3.17 -30.65
C SER A 35 -2.46 3.52 -29.39
N PHE A 36 -3.79 3.34 -29.37
CA PHE A 36 -4.59 3.53 -28.15
C PHE A 36 -4.24 2.51 -27.07
N ASN A 37 -4.09 1.24 -27.43
CA ASN A 37 -3.69 0.22 -26.45
C ASN A 37 -2.35 0.58 -25.79
N LEU A 38 -1.35 0.96 -26.57
CA LEU A 38 -0.05 1.40 -26.06
C LEU A 38 -0.16 2.63 -25.14
N LEU A 39 -1.05 3.58 -25.45
CA LEU A 39 -1.28 4.75 -24.61
C LEU A 39 -1.94 4.37 -23.29
N PHE A 40 -2.91 3.46 -23.30
CA PHE A 40 -3.55 3.00 -22.07
C PHE A 40 -2.58 2.24 -21.17
N ASP A 41 -1.78 1.33 -21.74
CA ASP A 41 -0.75 0.59 -21.01
C ASP A 41 0.27 1.53 -20.36
N GLU A 42 0.71 2.55 -21.09
CA GLU A 42 1.68 3.54 -20.57
C GLU A 42 1.05 4.43 -19.48
N GLU A 43 -0.21 4.83 -19.63
CA GLU A 43 -0.90 5.63 -18.61
C GLU A 43 -1.11 4.83 -17.32
N GLU A 44 -1.47 3.57 -17.45
CA GLU A 44 -1.60 2.69 -16.29
C GLU A 44 -0.26 2.47 -15.58
N ARG A 45 0.81 2.25 -16.34
CA ARG A 45 2.17 2.14 -15.80
C ARG A 45 2.58 3.43 -15.07
N ARG A 46 2.29 4.59 -15.64
CA ARG A 46 2.53 5.90 -15.03
C ARG A 46 1.76 6.08 -13.74
N GLY A 47 0.47 5.70 -13.73
CA GLY A 47 -0.39 5.75 -12.55
C GLY A 47 0.18 4.94 -11.39
N ARG A 48 0.60 3.70 -11.66
CA ARG A 48 1.23 2.82 -10.66
C ARG A 48 2.54 3.39 -10.10
N THR A 49 3.38 3.96 -10.96
CA THR A 49 4.62 4.60 -10.54
C THR A 49 4.34 5.79 -9.64
N PHE A 50 3.41 6.65 -10.02
CA PHE A 50 3.04 7.83 -9.25
C PHE A 50 2.44 7.47 -7.88
N GLU A 51 1.59 6.43 -7.80
CA GLU A 51 1.04 5.93 -6.53
C GLU A 51 2.18 5.49 -5.59
N LYS A 52 3.12 4.69 -6.10
CA LYS A 52 4.27 4.21 -5.34
C LYS A 52 5.14 5.36 -4.82
N GLU A 53 5.50 6.30 -5.68
CA GLU A 53 6.32 7.47 -5.32
C GLU A 53 5.61 8.36 -4.28
N SER A 54 4.30 8.56 -4.42
CA SER A 54 3.49 9.34 -3.48
C SER A 54 3.49 8.73 -2.09
N VAL A 55 3.32 7.41 -1.98
CA VAL A 55 3.36 6.70 -0.70
C VAL A 55 4.76 6.75 -0.08
N GLN A 56 5.81 6.57 -0.89
CA GLN A 56 7.19 6.68 -0.42
C GLN A 56 7.52 8.10 0.10
N LEU A 57 7.02 9.12 -0.59
CA LEU A 57 7.18 10.51 -0.16
C LEU A 57 6.46 10.76 1.17
N ALA A 58 5.21 10.35 1.29
CA ALA A 58 4.43 10.48 2.52
C ALA A 58 5.13 9.80 3.70
N PHE A 59 5.63 8.58 3.49
CA PHE A 59 6.38 7.87 4.52
C PHE A 59 7.71 8.56 4.88
N THR A 60 8.41 9.11 3.90
CA THR A 60 9.64 9.88 4.15
C THR A 60 9.38 11.10 5.02
N ILE A 61 8.30 11.84 4.75
CA ILE A 61 7.87 12.98 5.56
C ILE A 61 7.51 12.51 6.98
N PHE A 62 6.72 11.46 7.10
CA PHE A 62 6.34 10.89 8.39
C PHE A 62 7.57 10.48 9.21
N SER A 63 8.51 9.75 8.62
CA SER A 63 9.72 9.27 9.29
C SER A 63 10.61 10.41 9.80
N ARG A 64 10.64 11.54 9.11
CA ARG A 64 11.36 12.75 9.55
C ARG A 64 10.64 13.51 10.66
N ALA A 65 9.32 13.54 10.62
CA ALA A 65 8.51 14.23 11.64
C ALA A 65 8.32 13.40 12.91
N PHE A 66 8.34 12.07 12.79
CA PHE A 66 8.01 11.13 13.88
C PHE A 66 8.88 11.32 15.14
N PRO A 67 10.21 11.51 15.08
CA PRO A 67 11.01 11.74 16.28
C PRO A 67 10.56 12.95 17.09
N ALA A 68 10.27 14.07 16.42
CA ALA A 68 9.80 15.30 17.07
C ALA A 68 8.39 15.12 17.68
N LEU A 69 7.51 14.41 17.01
CA LEU A 69 6.19 14.05 17.54
C LEU A 69 6.30 13.14 18.75
N ASN A 70 7.17 12.15 18.69
CA ASN A 70 7.39 11.22 19.80
C ASN A 70 8.05 11.90 21.01
N GLU A 71 8.93 12.87 20.81
CA GLU A 71 9.48 13.68 21.88
C GLU A 71 8.40 14.53 22.55
N LYS A 72 7.52 15.17 21.79
CA LYS A 72 6.47 16.05 22.27
C LYS A 72 5.33 15.31 22.97
N TYR A 73 4.85 14.21 22.41
CA TYR A 73 3.65 13.50 22.87
C TYR A 73 3.96 12.15 23.51
N GLY A 74 5.20 11.68 23.46
CA GLY A 74 5.57 10.34 23.88
C GLY A 74 5.26 10.02 25.33
N MET A 75 5.26 11.00 26.23
CA MET A 75 4.91 10.78 27.65
C MET A 75 3.40 10.52 27.83
N GLU A 76 2.54 11.23 27.09
CA GLU A 76 1.09 11.01 27.12
C GLU A 76 0.76 9.62 26.57
N GLU A 77 1.36 9.26 25.46
CA GLU A 77 1.23 7.93 24.86
C GLU A 77 1.71 6.81 25.81
N VAL A 78 2.79 7.04 26.56
CA VAL A 78 3.26 6.08 27.58
C VAL A 78 2.22 5.93 28.69
N ARG A 79 1.60 7.02 29.17
CA ARG A 79 0.54 6.97 30.17
C ARG A 79 -0.66 6.13 29.71
N ASP A 80 -1.11 6.35 28.46
CA ASP A 80 -2.26 5.63 27.89
C ASP A 80 -1.97 4.13 27.77
N VAL A 81 -0.76 3.77 27.32
CA VAL A 81 -0.35 2.36 27.25
C VAL A 81 -0.24 1.75 28.64
N LEU A 82 0.34 2.46 29.61
CA LEU A 82 0.44 2.01 30.99
C LEU A 82 -0.94 1.73 31.59
N GLN A 83 -1.89 2.63 31.41
CA GLN A 83 -3.27 2.43 31.90
C GLN A 83 -3.91 1.18 31.32
N LYS A 84 -3.87 1.01 29.98
CA LYS A 84 -4.46 -0.16 29.31
C LYS A 84 -3.83 -1.48 29.74
N VAL A 85 -2.49 -1.49 29.91
CA VAL A 85 -1.81 -2.72 30.35
C VAL A 85 -2.10 -3.00 31.83
N LEU A 86 -2.09 -2.00 32.70
CA LEU A 86 -2.44 -2.17 34.13
C LEU A 86 -3.85 -2.71 34.31
N GLU A 87 -4.81 -2.28 33.51
CA GLU A 87 -6.17 -2.83 33.50
C GLU A 87 -6.19 -4.33 33.14
N THR A 88 -5.30 -4.74 32.23
CA THR A 88 -5.23 -6.15 31.78
C THR A 88 -4.51 -7.06 32.79
N VAL A 89 -3.52 -6.52 33.51
CA VAL A 89 -2.65 -7.31 34.42
C VAL A 89 -2.89 -7.01 35.90
N ARG A 90 -4.08 -6.57 36.28
CA ARG A 90 -4.46 -6.18 37.65
C ARG A 90 -4.18 -7.24 38.72
N GLU A 91 -4.28 -8.52 38.34
CA GLU A 91 -4.11 -9.65 39.27
C GLU A 91 -2.62 -10.00 39.51
N GLN A 92 -1.70 -9.33 38.85
CA GLN A 92 -0.28 -9.59 39.05
C GLN A 92 0.19 -8.99 40.39
N PRO A 93 1.06 -9.68 41.15
CA PRO A 93 1.51 -9.18 42.46
C PRO A 93 2.44 -7.98 42.31
N GLU A 94 3.28 -7.95 41.29
CA GLU A 94 4.27 -6.91 41.06
C GLU A 94 4.49 -6.67 39.58
N ILE A 95 4.66 -5.40 39.18
CA ILE A 95 4.99 -4.95 37.84
C ILE A 95 6.17 -4.01 37.91
N ILE A 96 7.22 -4.30 37.14
CA ILE A 96 8.38 -3.41 36.96
C ILE A 96 8.15 -2.60 35.70
N ILE A 97 8.24 -1.28 35.80
CA ILE A 97 7.99 -0.34 34.71
C ILE A 97 9.28 0.45 34.46
N GLU A 98 9.89 0.25 33.31
CA GLU A 98 11.08 0.97 32.87
C GLU A 98 10.67 2.08 31.88
N VAL A 99 11.07 3.31 32.17
CA VAL A 99 10.79 4.51 31.36
C VAL A 99 12.06 5.36 31.22
N PRO A 100 12.13 6.29 30.29
CA PRO A 100 13.20 7.28 30.25
C PRO A 100 13.35 7.97 31.60
N ALA A 101 14.58 8.27 32.02
CA ALA A 101 14.85 8.84 33.34
C ALA A 101 14.01 10.10 33.66
N ALA A 102 13.75 10.94 32.63
CA ALA A 102 12.94 12.16 32.79
C ALA A 102 11.45 11.86 33.08
N TYR A 103 10.97 10.65 32.80
CA TYR A 103 9.56 10.26 32.95
C TYR A 103 9.25 9.59 34.29
N VAL A 104 10.26 9.23 35.09
CA VAL A 104 10.08 8.49 36.35
C VAL A 104 9.07 9.18 37.25
N THR A 105 9.32 10.43 37.65
CA THR A 105 8.45 11.16 38.58
C THR A 105 7.03 11.35 38.04
N PRO A 106 6.82 11.86 36.83
CA PRO A 106 5.46 12.04 36.31
C PRO A 106 4.70 10.73 36.09
N ILE A 107 5.39 9.64 35.75
CA ILE A 107 4.75 8.31 35.60
C ILE A 107 4.45 7.71 36.99
N GLN A 108 5.34 7.81 37.95
CA GLN A 108 5.07 7.35 39.34
C GLN A 108 3.80 8.03 39.87
N ASN A 109 3.71 9.37 39.76
CA ASN A 109 2.55 10.12 40.21
C ASN A 109 1.25 9.68 39.52
N HIS A 110 1.32 9.38 38.23
CA HIS A 110 0.18 8.90 37.46
C HIS A 110 -0.30 7.52 37.94
N ILE A 111 0.64 6.59 38.13
CA ILE A 111 0.34 5.24 38.63
C ILE A 111 -0.22 5.29 40.03
N ASP A 112 0.36 6.08 40.92
CA ASP A 112 -0.12 6.27 42.30
C ASP A 112 -1.54 6.83 42.32
N ALA A 113 -1.89 7.71 41.39
CA ALA A 113 -3.24 8.23 41.27
C ALA A 113 -4.24 7.15 40.77
N LEU A 114 -3.86 6.34 39.82
CA LEU A 114 -4.68 5.23 39.30
C LEU A 114 -4.93 4.17 40.38
N LEU A 115 -3.88 3.74 41.08
CA LEU A 115 -3.96 2.66 42.07
C LEU A 115 -4.67 3.07 43.36
N ARG A 116 -4.70 4.36 43.70
CA ARG A 116 -5.43 4.87 44.92
C ARG A 116 -6.94 4.65 44.80
N GLN A 117 -7.49 4.69 43.59
CA GLN A 117 -8.94 4.60 43.39
C GLN A 117 -9.43 3.15 43.39
N ASP A 118 -8.66 2.24 42.81
CA ASP A 118 -9.13 0.92 42.47
C ASP A 118 -8.35 -0.24 43.13
N GLY A 119 -7.26 0.05 43.81
CA GLY A 119 -6.29 -0.97 44.21
C GLY A 119 -5.57 -1.59 43.02
N GLY A 120 -4.58 -2.44 43.24
CA GLY A 120 -3.91 -3.11 42.12
C GLY A 120 -2.52 -3.62 42.48
N PRO A 121 -1.74 -4.02 41.49
CA PRO A 121 -0.41 -4.57 41.67
C PRO A 121 0.58 -3.57 42.25
N ARG A 122 1.61 -4.08 42.90
CA ARG A 122 2.76 -3.25 43.31
C ARG A 122 3.52 -2.82 42.06
N CYS A 123 3.54 -1.52 41.77
CA CYS A 123 4.25 -0.98 40.60
C CYS A 123 5.59 -0.38 41.05
N ILE A 124 6.69 -0.78 40.41
CA ILE A 124 8.04 -0.25 40.62
C ILE A 124 8.48 0.47 39.37
N VAL A 125 8.53 1.80 39.38
CA VAL A 125 8.99 2.62 38.25
C VAL A 125 10.51 2.82 38.34
N ARG A 126 11.19 2.51 37.23
CA ARG A 126 12.66 2.66 37.10
C ARG A 126 13.00 3.52 35.89
N GLY A 127 13.98 4.40 36.07
CA GLY A 127 14.56 5.18 34.99
C GLY A 127 15.61 4.39 34.23
N SER A 128 15.57 4.44 32.92
CA SER A 128 16.58 3.87 32.02
C SER A 128 17.12 4.93 31.08
N SER A 129 18.44 5.09 31.05
CA SER A 129 19.12 5.97 30.09
C SER A 129 19.17 5.36 28.69
N ALA A 130 18.89 4.07 28.54
CA ALA A 130 18.85 3.37 27.26
C ALA A 130 17.50 3.52 26.52
N LEU A 131 16.45 4.00 27.19
CA LEU A 131 15.15 4.19 26.61
C LEU A 131 14.99 5.63 26.10
N PRO A 132 14.76 5.84 24.79
CA PRO A 132 14.42 7.13 24.23
C PRO A 132 13.05 7.64 24.70
N ALA A 133 12.77 8.92 24.48
CA ALA A 133 11.47 9.52 24.74
C ALA A 133 10.33 8.72 24.08
N GLY A 134 9.21 8.58 24.77
CA GLY A 134 8.04 7.84 24.28
C GLY A 134 8.18 6.32 24.25
N GLN A 135 9.24 5.77 24.83
CA GLN A 135 9.37 4.32 25.01
C GLN A 135 9.11 3.91 26.46
N CYS A 136 8.55 2.73 26.65
CA CYS A 136 8.44 2.10 27.95
C CYS A 136 8.49 0.58 27.83
N ARG A 137 8.91 -0.06 28.92
CA ARG A 137 8.89 -1.51 29.06
C ARG A 137 8.22 -1.86 30.39
N MET A 138 7.31 -2.78 30.37
CA MET A 138 6.68 -3.34 31.55
C MET A 138 6.99 -4.83 31.63
N ALA A 139 7.29 -5.30 32.82
CA ALA A 139 7.56 -6.72 33.07
C ALA A 139 6.83 -7.16 34.32
N TRP A 140 6.22 -8.34 34.27
CA TRP A 140 5.57 -9.04 35.36
C TRP A 140 5.90 -10.53 35.31
N LEU A 141 5.45 -11.32 36.27
CA LEU A 141 5.86 -12.70 36.41
C LEU A 141 5.80 -13.54 35.12
N ASN A 142 4.73 -13.39 34.34
CA ASN A 142 4.46 -14.26 33.19
C ASN A 142 4.44 -13.49 31.86
N GLY A 143 4.94 -12.26 31.80
CA GLY A 143 4.89 -11.52 30.57
C GLY A 143 5.63 -10.18 30.58
N THR A 144 5.73 -9.62 29.40
CA THR A 144 6.28 -8.28 29.18
C THR A 144 5.44 -7.52 28.15
N ALA A 145 5.33 -6.22 28.31
CA ALA A 145 4.83 -5.31 27.30
C ALA A 145 5.87 -4.25 27.00
N VAL A 146 6.05 -3.91 25.75
CA VAL A 146 7.02 -2.91 25.31
C VAL A 146 6.33 -1.94 24.35
N ARG A 147 6.45 -0.65 24.62
CA ARG A 147 6.15 0.38 23.63
C ARG A 147 7.46 0.88 23.03
N ASN A 148 7.63 0.64 21.74
CA ASN A 148 8.77 1.09 20.97
C ASN A 148 8.29 1.79 19.70
N GLY A 149 8.29 3.14 19.72
CA GLY A 149 7.81 3.94 18.59
C GLY A 149 8.63 3.72 17.31
N ALA A 150 9.93 3.53 17.41
CA ALA A 150 10.76 3.28 16.23
C ALA A 150 10.42 1.93 15.58
N GLN A 151 10.19 0.90 16.38
CA GLN A 151 9.75 -0.41 15.88
C GLN A 151 8.37 -0.33 15.24
N LEU A 152 7.44 0.44 15.82
CA LEU A 152 6.13 0.66 15.25
C LEU A 152 6.22 1.36 13.88
N ALA A 153 7.04 2.40 13.77
CA ALA A 153 7.26 3.09 12.49
C ALA A 153 7.81 2.13 11.41
N GLU A 154 8.72 1.24 11.81
CA GLU A 154 9.30 0.24 10.90
C GLU A 154 8.27 -0.83 10.48
N GLN A 155 7.42 -1.25 11.40
CA GLN A 155 6.31 -2.17 11.08
C GLN A 155 5.31 -1.53 10.09
N ILE A 156 4.96 -0.26 10.29
CA ILE A 156 4.09 0.49 9.36
C ILE A 156 4.74 0.57 7.98
N ARG A 157 6.04 0.85 7.91
CA ARG A 157 6.78 0.87 6.64
C ARG A 157 6.68 -0.48 5.92
N GLY A 158 6.97 -1.57 6.61
CA GLY A 158 6.90 -2.91 6.05
C GLY A 158 5.50 -3.27 5.53
N GLN A 159 4.45 -2.90 6.26
CA GLN A 159 3.07 -3.11 5.81
C GLN A 159 2.73 -2.31 4.55
N ILE A 160 3.16 -1.06 4.46
CA ILE A 160 2.96 -0.22 3.28
C ILE A 160 3.70 -0.81 2.07
N GLU A 161 4.96 -1.22 2.23
CA GLU A 161 5.74 -1.85 1.16
C GLU A 161 5.09 -3.15 0.68
N GLN A 162 4.55 -3.95 1.59
CA GLN A 162 3.83 -5.18 1.24
C GLN A 162 2.55 -4.89 0.45
N VAL A 163 1.72 -3.94 0.89
CA VAL A 163 0.49 -3.56 0.17
C VAL A 163 0.79 -3.06 -1.24
N LEU A 164 1.88 -2.28 -1.42
CA LEU A 164 2.30 -1.81 -2.74
C LEU A 164 2.81 -2.95 -3.63
N ALA A 165 3.48 -3.96 -3.05
CA ALA A 165 3.93 -5.14 -3.79
C ALA A 165 2.75 -6.03 -4.21
N ASP A 166 1.79 -6.28 -3.31
CA ASP A 166 0.61 -7.11 -3.59
C ASP A 166 -0.26 -6.49 -4.69
N LYS A 167 -0.45 -5.16 -4.68
CA LYS A 167 -1.15 -4.45 -5.76
C LYS A 167 -0.45 -4.58 -7.12
N ALA A 168 0.88 -4.57 -7.16
CA ALA A 168 1.63 -4.76 -8.39
C ALA A 168 1.42 -6.15 -8.99
N ILE A 169 1.39 -7.19 -8.16
CA ILE A 169 1.16 -8.58 -8.57
C ILE A 169 -0.26 -8.77 -9.11
N LEU A 170 -1.27 -8.18 -8.47
CA LEU A 170 -2.66 -8.26 -8.93
C LEU A 170 -2.85 -7.59 -10.30
N ALA A 171 -2.23 -6.44 -10.52
CA ALA A 171 -2.29 -5.72 -11.78
C ALA A 171 -1.60 -6.50 -12.92
N ASP A 172 -0.48 -7.18 -12.67
CA ASP A 172 0.18 -8.02 -13.67
C ASP A 172 -0.66 -9.26 -14.04
N ASN A 173 -1.42 -9.81 -13.10
CA ASN A 173 -2.31 -10.95 -13.38
C ASN A 173 -3.56 -10.53 -14.17
N GLU A 174 -4.11 -9.34 -13.97
CA GLU A 174 -5.27 -8.84 -14.75
C GLU A 174 -4.91 -8.57 -16.21
N LEU A 175 -3.66 -8.17 -16.50
CA LEU A 175 -3.16 -7.99 -17.87
C LEU A 175 -2.90 -9.32 -18.60
N GLY A 176 -2.67 -10.41 -17.88
CA GLY A 176 -2.45 -11.76 -18.44
C GLY A 176 -3.72 -12.45 -18.94
N ASP A 177 -4.90 -11.99 -18.54
CA ASP A 177 -6.19 -12.66 -18.77
C ASP A 177 -7.06 -11.99 -19.85
N ILE A 178 -6.49 -11.14 -20.72
CA ILE A 178 -7.20 -10.62 -21.89
C ILE A 178 -7.24 -11.74 -22.93
N PRO A 179 -8.40 -12.36 -23.20
CA PRO A 179 -8.49 -13.39 -24.22
C PRO A 179 -8.17 -12.75 -25.57
N HIS A 180 -7.07 -13.16 -26.18
CA HIS A 180 -6.81 -12.91 -27.58
C HIS A 180 -8.02 -13.43 -28.37
N LEU A 181 -8.84 -12.52 -28.90
CA LEU A 181 -9.86 -12.83 -29.88
C LEU A 181 -9.14 -13.49 -31.05
N ALA A 182 -9.12 -14.84 -31.01
CA ALA A 182 -8.65 -15.67 -32.12
C ALA A 182 -9.46 -15.28 -33.34
N THR A 183 -8.79 -14.74 -34.34
CA THR A 183 -9.29 -14.60 -35.70
C THR A 183 -9.65 -15.99 -36.19
N GLN A 184 -10.93 -16.35 -36.07
CA GLN A 184 -11.49 -17.46 -36.89
C GLN A 184 -11.50 -17.01 -38.34
N ASN A 185 -10.43 -17.31 -39.05
CA ASN A 185 -10.47 -17.40 -40.49
C ASN A 185 -11.36 -18.60 -40.86
N GLY A 186 -12.60 -18.30 -41.23
CA GLY A 186 -13.49 -19.27 -41.82
C GLY A 186 -12.92 -19.68 -43.16
N ASP A 187 -12.31 -20.85 -43.22
CA ASP A 187 -12.02 -21.59 -44.43
C ASP A 187 -13.37 -22.14 -44.95
N GLY A 188 -13.91 -21.44 -45.94
CA GLY A 188 -15.09 -21.86 -46.69
C GLY A 188 -14.67 -22.67 -47.91
N SER A 189 -14.40 -23.96 -47.72
CA SER A 189 -14.32 -24.91 -48.81
C SER A 189 -15.71 -25.11 -49.39
N HIS A 190 -15.89 -24.68 -50.62
CA HIS A 190 -17.01 -25.08 -51.47
C HIS A 190 -16.65 -26.37 -52.21
N GLU A 191 -17.43 -27.42 -51.99
CA GLU A 191 -17.85 -28.38 -53.02
C GLU A 191 -19.15 -27.93 -53.69
#